data_0e9e2c3fa9f436fb8423f97f62f35b6e
#
_entry.id   0e9e2c3fa9f436fb8423f97f62f35b6e
#
_cell.length_a   1.000
_cell.length_b   1.000
_cell.length_c   1.000
_cell.angle_alpha   90.00
_cell.angle_beta   90.00
_cell.angle_gamma   90.00
#
_symmetry.space_group_name_H-M   'P 1'
#
loop_
_entity.id
_entity.type
_entity.pdbx_description
1 polymer ?
#
loop_
_entity_poly.entity_id
_entity_poly.type
_entity_poly.pdbx_seq_one_letter_code
_entity_poly.pdbx_strand_id
1 'polypeptide(L)'
;MRQYLELMEHVLANGAEKRDRTGTGTISVFGHQLRFDLAAGFPLLTSKKLHLKSIVHELLWFLAGDTNIKYLKAHGVRIWDEWADERGELGPVYGQQWRSWPAADGRTIDQIGNVVEMIRRNPDSRRLIVSAWNPADVDKMALPPCHCLFQFYVAGGKLSCQLYQRSADIFLGVPFNIGSYALLTMMVAQVTGLQAGEFIHTFGDAHLYLNHLEQAHLQLSRAPRPLPTMRLNPAVTDIFAFRYEDFALEGYEPHPHIKAEVAV
;
A
#
# COMPACT_ATOMS: atom_id res chain seq x y z
N MET A 1 -8.21 -7.01 -12.34
CA MET A 1 -8.09 -7.57 -10.96
C MET A 1 -8.05 -9.10 -10.92
N ARG A 2 -7.98 -9.76 -12.09
CA ARG A 2 -7.88 -11.23 -12.16
C ARG A 2 -6.59 -11.74 -11.50
N GLN A 3 -5.45 -11.08 -11.75
CA GLN A 3 -4.15 -11.43 -11.16
C GLN A 3 -4.14 -11.51 -9.63
N TYR A 4 -4.95 -10.70 -8.94
CA TYR A 4 -5.10 -10.81 -7.48
C TYR A 4 -5.86 -12.09 -7.07
N LEU A 5 -6.92 -12.46 -7.80
CA LEU A 5 -7.65 -13.72 -7.54
C LEU A 5 -6.77 -14.93 -7.87
N GLU A 6 -6.00 -14.86 -8.94
CA GLU A 6 -5.01 -15.90 -9.33
C GLU A 6 -3.93 -16.09 -8.24
N LEU A 7 -3.47 -15.01 -7.58
CA LEU A 7 -2.59 -15.14 -6.42
C LEU A 7 -3.27 -15.89 -5.27
N MET A 8 -4.54 -15.57 -4.98
CA MET A 8 -5.29 -16.25 -3.92
C MET A 8 -5.50 -17.73 -4.23
N GLU A 9 -5.87 -18.07 -5.47
CA GLU A 9 -5.96 -19.46 -5.95
C GLU A 9 -4.61 -20.18 -5.85
N HIS A 10 -3.53 -19.49 -6.25
CA HIS A 10 -2.18 -20.06 -6.20
C HIS A 10 -1.76 -20.39 -4.75
N VAL A 11 -2.04 -19.51 -3.79
CA VAL A 11 -1.72 -19.76 -2.38
C VAL A 11 -2.56 -20.91 -1.82
N LEU A 12 -3.84 -20.97 -2.13
CA LEU A 12 -4.70 -22.09 -1.69
C LEU A 12 -4.25 -23.44 -2.27
N ALA A 13 -3.78 -23.46 -3.51
CA ALA A 13 -3.40 -24.71 -4.20
C ALA A 13 -1.97 -25.16 -3.89
N ASN A 14 -1.03 -24.24 -3.65
CA ASN A 14 0.41 -24.54 -3.59
C ASN A 14 1.08 -24.06 -2.30
N GLY A 15 0.34 -23.40 -1.40
CA GLY A 15 0.90 -22.86 -0.17
C GLY A 15 1.21 -23.94 0.85
N ALA A 16 2.24 -23.66 1.66
CA ALA A 16 2.57 -24.47 2.81
C ALA A 16 1.84 -23.92 4.07
N GLU A 17 1.29 -24.81 4.87
CA GLU A 17 0.76 -24.44 6.20
C GLU A 17 1.90 -24.05 7.12
N LYS A 18 1.74 -22.94 7.82
CA LYS A 18 2.70 -22.42 8.78
C LYS A 18 1.99 -21.96 10.05
N ARG A 19 2.69 -22.12 11.17
CA ARG A 19 2.34 -21.43 12.41
C ARG A 19 2.80 -20.00 12.31
N ASP A 20 2.02 -19.08 12.86
CA ASP A 20 2.34 -17.67 12.90
C ASP A 20 2.32 -17.13 14.34
N ARG A 21 2.73 -15.88 14.51
CA ARG A 21 2.80 -15.20 15.81
C ARG A 21 1.43 -15.11 16.49
N THR A 22 0.35 -15.00 15.73
CA THR A 22 -1.02 -14.85 16.25
C THR A 22 -1.63 -16.16 16.74
N GLY A 23 -1.02 -17.31 16.42
CA GLY A 23 -1.58 -18.63 16.71
C GLY A 23 -2.72 -19.08 15.81
N THR A 24 -3.17 -18.21 14.87
CA THR A 24 -4.25 -18.53 13.93
C THR A 24 -3.78 -19.55 12.87
N GLY A 25 -2.52 -19.47 12.47
CA GLY A 25 -1.96 -20.25 11.37
C GLY A 25 -2.24 -19.63 10.00
N THR A 26 -1.39 -19.96 9.03
CA THR A 26 -1.48 -19.45 7.67
C THR A 26 -1.19 -20.53 6.64
N ILE A 27 -1.70 -20.33 5.41
CA ILE A 27 -1.20 -20.99 4.21
C ILE A 27 -0.43 -19.94 3.41
N SER A 28 0.82 -20.21 3.02
CA SER A 28 1.67 -19.20 2.37
C SER A 28 2.53 -19.75 1.25
N VAL A 29 2.84 -18.87 0.30
CA VAL A 29 3.90 -19.06 -0.71
C VAL A 29 4.97 -18.00 -0.51
N PHE A 30 6.21 -18.31 -0.88
CA PHE A 30 7.32 -17.37 -0.81
C PHE A 30 7.74 -16.93 -2.21
N GLY A 31 7.65 -15.62 -2.43
CA GLY A 31 7.99 -15.01 -3.72
C GLY A 31 6.83 -15.07 -4.74
N HIS A 32 6.21 -13.93 -4.99
CA HIS A 32 5.21 -13.75 -6.04
C HIS A 32 5.20 -12.30 -6.52
N GLN A 33 4.70 -12.04 -7.73
CA GLN A 33 4.61 -10.68 -8.25
C GLN A 33 3.29 -10.47 -9.01
N LEU A 34 2.64 -9.34 -8.74
CA LEU A 34 1.47 -8.85 -9.49
C LEU A 34 1.84 -7.59 -10.26
N ARG A 35 1.16 -7.37 -11.40
CA ARG A 35 1.30 -6.15 -12.21
C ARG A 35 -0.06 -5.55 -12.51
N PHE A 36 -0.15 -4.23 -12.42
CA PHE A 36 -1.36 -3.45 -12.67
C PHE A 36 -1.03 -2.29 -13.61
N ASP A 37 -1.57 -2.33 -14.82
CA ASP A 37 -1.52 -1.20 -15.74
C ASP A 37 -2.49 -0.12 -15.26
N LEU A 38 -1.97 1.02 -14.83
CA LEU A 38 -2.78 2.13 -14.29
C LEU A 38 -3.53 2.88 -15.39
N ALA A 39 -3.17 2.70 -16.66
CA ALA A 39 -3.93 3.21 -17.78
C ALA A 39 -5.21 2.41 -18.05
N ALA A 40 -5.27 1.13 -17.64
CA ALA A 40 -6.46 0.29 -17.76
C ALA A 40 -7.53 0.58 -16.69
N GLY A 41 -7.21 1.37 -15.67
CA GLY A 41 -8.09 1.75 -14.58
C GLY A 41 -7.42 1.67 -13.21
N PHE A 42 -8.08 2.22 -12.20
CA PHE A 42 -7.55 2.20 -10.83
C PHE A 42 -7.74 0.81 -10.20
N PRO A 43 -6.67 0.13 -9.72
CA PRO A 43 -6.74 -1.25 -9.27
C PRO A 43 -7.35 -1.38 -7.86
N LEU A 44 -8.55 -0.86 -7.66
CA LEU A 44 -9.35 -1.08 -6.47
C LEU A 44 -10.21 -2.32 -6.67
N LEU A 45 -10.11 -3.30 -5.75
CA LEU A 45 -10.81 -4.58 -5.87
C LEU A 45 -12.31 -4.41 -6.09
N THR A 46 -12.85 -5.15 -7.05
CA THR A 46 -14.29 -5.20 -7.34
C THR A 46 -14.94 -6.50 -6.89
N SER A 47 -14.18 -7.55 -6.58
CA SER A 47 -14.68 -8.82 -6.03
C SER A 47 -15.16 -8.72 -4.58
N LYS A 48 -14.76 -7.68 -3.85
CA LYS A 48 -15.34 -7.22 -2.58
C LYS A 48 -15.18 -5.70 -2.44
N LYS A 49 -16.11 -5.06 -1.75
CA LYS A 49 -16.03 -3.61 -1.48
C LYS A 49 -14.90 -3.30 -0.50
N LEU A 50 -14.05 -2.33 -0.86
CA LEU A 50 -13.02 -1.77 -0.01
C LEU A 50 -13.40 -0.37 0.50
N HIS A 51 -12.84 0.04 1.62
CA HIS A 51 -13.07 1.35 2.22
C HIS A 51 -12.01 2.34 1.72
N LEU A 52 -12.24 2.95 0.55
CA LEU A 52 -11.31 3.89 -0.09
C LEU A 52 -10.88 5.02 0.85
N LYS A 53 -11.81 5.52 1.69
CA LYS A 53 -11.49 6.59 2.65
C LYS A 53 -10.31 6.23 3.54
N SER A 54 -10.24 4.99 4.03
CA SER A 54 -9.10 4.53 4.84
C SER A 54 -7.81 4.51 4.03
N ILE A 55 -7.84 4.05 2.78
CA ILE A 55 -6.66 4.00 1.89
C ILE A 55 -6.10 5.41 1.68
N VAL A 56 -6.97 6.38 1.35
CA VAL A 56 -6.54 7.75 1.07
C VAL A 56 -6.00 8.43 2.32
N HIS A 57 -6.71 8.36 3.45
CA HIS A 57 -6.25 9.01 4.69
C HIS A 57 -4.97 8.38 5.24
N GLU A 58 -4.80 7.06 5.15
CA GLU A 58 -3.55 6.40 5.54
C GLU A 58 -2.37 6.89 4.69
N LEU A 59 -2.53 6.95 3.36
CA LEU A 59 -1.48 7.44 2.48
C LEU A 59 -1.12 8.91 2.76
N LEU A 60 -2.12 9.77 2.96
CA LEU A 60 -1.90 11.19 3.33
C LEU A 60 -1.19 11.31 4.68
N TRP A 61 -1.55 10.47 5.63
CA TRP A 61 -0.91 10.41 6.95
C TRP A 61 0.57 9.98 6.85
N PHE A 62 0.90 8.97 6.04
CA PHE A 62 2.30 8.62 5.75
C PHE A 62 3.05 9.77 5.09
N LEU A 63 2.45 10.44 4.10
CA LEU A 63 3.06 11.59 3.41
C LEU A 63 3.24 12.81 4.31
N ALA A 64 2.41 12.97 5.34
CA ALA A 64 2.60 13.99 6.36
C ALA A 64 3.78 13.68 7.31
N GLY A 65 4.33 12.46 7.28
CA GLY A 65 5.39 12.03 8.20
C GLY A 65 4.88 11.75 9.62
N ASP A 66 3.57 11.65 9.78
CA ASP A 66 2.93 11.44 11.08
C ASP A 66 2.98 9.95 11.47
N THR A 67 3.04 9.69 12.78
CA THR A 67 3.08 8.36 13.39
C THR A 67 2.06 8.19 14.50
N ASN A 68 1.31 9.25 14.81
CA ASN A 68 0.22 9.23 15.78
C ASN A 68 -1.13 9.07 15.07
N ILE A 69 -1.97 8.16 15.56
CA ILE A 69 -3.27 7.84 14.96
C ILE A 69 -4.37 8.90 15.16
N LYS A 70 -4.07 10.01 15.82
CA LYS A 70 -5.05 11.08 16.10
C LYS A 70 -5.69 11.63 14.82
N TYR A 71 -4.87 11.87 13.78
CA TYR A 71 -5.36 12.28 12.47
C TYR A 71 -6.32 11.24 11.87
N LEU A 72 -5.95 9.96 11.88
CA LEU A 72 -6.77 8.87 11.36
C LEU A 72 -8.11 8.76 12.10
N LYS A 73 -8.09 8.80 13.44
CA LYS A 73 -9.29 8.79 14.28
C LYS A 73 -10.21 9.97 13.99
N ALA A 74 -9.67 11.17 13.81
CA ALA A 74 -10.45 12.37 13.49
C ALA A 74 -11.22 12.24 12.16
N HIS A 75 -10.71 11.39 11.25
CA HIS A 75 -11.36 11.11 9.97
C HIS A 75 -12.15 9.78 9.97
N GLY A 76 -12.31 9.13 11.13
CA GLY A 76 -13.05 7.87 11.27
C GLY A 76 -12.34 6.65 10.69
N VAL A 77 -11.02 6.72 10.54
CA VAL A 77 -10.15 5.61 10.10
C VAL A 77 -9.56 4.92 11.32
N ARG A 78 -9.77 3.60 11.43
CA ARG A 78 -9.44 2.82 12.62
C ARG A 78 -8.49 1.65 12.36
N ILE A 79 -7.90 1.59 11.17
CA ILE A 79 -7.07 0.45 10.74
C ILE A 79 -5.74 0.32 11.49
N TRP A 80 -5.41 1.25 12.37
CA TRP A 80 -4.22 1.27 13.22
C TRP A 80 -4.53 1.25 14.72
N ASP A 81 -5.81 1.23 15.12
CA ASP A 81 -6.22 1.35 16.54
C ASP A 81 -5.66 0.22 17.43
N GLU A 82 -5.50 -0.99 16.87
CA GLU A 82 -5.08 -2.18 17.63
C GLU A 82 -3.58 -2.19 17.97
N TRP A 83 -2.77 -1.39 17.27
CA TRP A 83 -1.32 -1.33 17.49
C TRP A 83 -0.86 -0.07 18.23
N ALA A 84 -1.70 0.96 18.30
CA ALA A 84 -1.33 2.20 18.95
C ALA A 84 -1.36 2.08 20.48
N ASP A 85 -0.44 2.77 21.16
CA ASP A 85 -0.47 2.91 22.60
C ASP A 85 -1.64 3.80 23.07
N GLU A 86 -1.76 3.99 24.38
CA GLU A 86 -2.82 4.83 25.01
C GLU A 86 -2.80 6.29 24.56
N ARG A 87 -1.66 6.78 24.06
CA ARG A 87 -1.47 8.15 23.54
C ARG A 87 -1.71 8.21 22.03
N GLY A 88 -1.92 7.06 21.38
CA GLY A 88 -2.10 6.95 19.95
C GLY A 88 -0.78 6.88 19.18
N GLU A 89 0.34 6.60 19.85
CA GLU A 89 1.65 6.51 19.23
C GLU A 89 1.93 5.09 18.69
N LEU A 90 2.61 5.03 17.55
CA LEU A 90 3.02 3.78 16.90
C LEU A 90 4.55 3.62 16.83
N GLY A 91 5.29 4.59 17.36
CA GLY A 91 6.75 4.66 17.16
C GLY A 91 7.12 5.09 15.73
N PRO A 92 8.39 4.92 15.34
CA PRO A 92 8.92 5.47 14.09
C PRO A 92 8.52 4.67 12.84
N VAL A 93 7.19 4.45 12.65
CA VAL A 93 6.62 3.70 11.51
C VAL A 93 6.73 4.49 10.19
N TYR A 94 6.13 3.99 9.14
CA TYR A 94 6.21 4.45 7.73
C TYR A 94 6.37 5.97 7.53
N GLY A 95 5.51 6.79 8.13
CA GLY A 95 5.53 8.24 7.96
C GLY A 95 6.87 8.84 8.35
N GLN A 96 7.39 8.49 9.52
CA GLN A 96 8.70 8.97 9.96
C GLN A 96 9.83 8.47 9.07
N GLN A 97 9.85 7.20 8.71
CA GLN A 97 10.92 6.66 7.85
C GLN A 97 10.91 7.31 6.46
N TRP A 98 9.74 7.56 5.89
CA TRP A 98 9.62 8.21 4.57
C TRP A 98 10.02 9.68 4.57
N ARG A 99 9.71 10.42 5.65
CA ARG A 99 9.80 11.87 5.69
C ARG A 99 10.90 12.43 6.60
N SER A 100 11.37 11.63 7.54
CA SER A 100 12.32 12.10 8.57
C SER A 100 13.26 10.97 9.00
N TRP A 101 13.82 10.22 8.03
CA TRP A 101 14.78 9.17 8.32
C TRP A 101 16.00 9.72 9.07
N PRO A 102 16.35 9.20 10.26
CA PRO A 102 17.46 9.71 11.03
C PRO A 102 18.80 9.28 10.41
N ALA A 103 19.67 10.25 10.10
CA ALA A 103 21.03 10.01 9.65
C ALA A 103 22.02 10.03 10.82
N ALA A 104 23.16 9.33 10.67
CA ALA A 104 24.18 9.23 11.72
C ALA A 104 24.81 10.58 12.14
N ASP A 105 24.76 11.58 11.26
CA ASP A 105 25.27 12.94 11.50
C ASP A 105 24.23 13.88 12.14
N GLY A 106 23.06 13.34 12.57
CA GLY A 106 21.99 14.09 13.22
C GLY A 106 21.03 14.79 12.26
N ARG A 107 21.23 14.72 10.95
CA ARG A 107 20.26 15.21 9.96
C ARG A 107 19.08 14.25 9.85
N THR A 108 17.98 14.77 9.33
CA THR A 108 16.87 13.94 8.86
C THR A 108 16.81 13.94 7.33
N ILE A 109 16.41 12.81 6.76
CA ILE A 109 16.31 12.63 5.30
C ILE A 109 14.84 12.48 4.93
N ASP A 110 14.34 13.41 4.12
CA ASP A 110 13.02 13.32 3.48
C ASP A 110 13.15 12.50 2.19
N GLN A 111 12.92 11.20 2.27
CA GLN A 111 13.03 10.30 1.12
C GLN A 111 11.99 10.60 0.04
N ILE A 112 10.75 10.98 0.42
CA ILE A 112 9.69 11.30 -0.56
C ILE A 112 10.03 12.59 -1.30
N GLY A 113 10.40 13.65 -0.60
CA GLY A 113 10.83 14.90 -1.23
C GLY A 113 12.02 14.69 -2.18
N ASN A 114 13.01 13.94 -1.71
CA ASN A 114 14.20 13.63 -2.50
C ASN A 114 13.89 12.82 -3.76
N VAL A 115 13.03 11.81 -3.68
CA VAL A 115 12.70 10.98 -4.85
C VAL A 115 11.89 11.75 -5.88
N VAL A 116 10.95 12.60 -5.47
CA VAL A 116 10.18 13.47 -6.37
C VAL A 116 11.11 14.45 -7.10
N GLU A 117 12.03 15.08 -6.37
CA GLU A 117 13.01 16.00 -6.95
C GLU A 117 13.98 15.27 -7.89
N MET A 118 14.40 14.06 -7.54
CA MET A 118 15.29 13.25 -8.37
C MET A 118 14.59 12.82 -9.68
N ILE A 119 13.31 12.47 -9.64
CA ILE A 119 12.52 12.15 -10.85
C ILE A 119 12.49 13.35 -11.79
N ARG A 120 12.31 14.58 -11.27
CA ARG A 120 12.30 15.80 -12.07
C ARG A 120 13.64 16.11 -12.73
N ARG A 121 14.75 15.90 -11.99
CA ARG A 121 16.10 16.26 -12.46
C ARG A 121 16.78 15.16 -13.26
N ASN A 122 16.57 13.91 -12.90
CA ASN A 122 17.23 12.75 -13.49
C ASN A 122 16.28 11.55 -13.50
N PRO A 123 15.28 11.51 -14.40
CA PRO A 123 14.29 10.44 -14.46
C PRO A 123 14.90 9.05 -14.75
N ASP A 124 16.08 8.98 -15.37
CA ASP A 124 16.79 7.74 -15.69
C ASP A 124 17.56 7.16 -14.48
N SER A 125 17.48 7.81 -13.33
CA SER A 125 18.15 7.34 -12.11
C SER A 125 17.63 5.97 -11.68
N ARG A 126 18.56 5.08 -11.31
CA ARG A 126 18.25 3.78 -10.68
C ARG A 126 18.16 3.85 -9.15
N ARG A 127 18.22 5.07 -8.58
CA ARG A 127 18.21 5.34 -7.14
C ARG A 127 16.90 5.95 -6.65
N LEU A 128 15.82 5.79 -7.41
CA LEU A 128 14.49 6.29 -7.09
C LEU A 128 13.82 5.37 -6.08
N ILE A 129 14.40 5.24 -4.88
CA ILE A 129 14.02 4.27 -3.85
C ILE A 129 13.60 5.02 -2.59
N VAL A 130 12.54 4.51 -1.94
CA VAL A 130 12.10 4.89 -0.59
C VAL A 130 12.03 3.63 0.26
N SER A 131 12.68 3.64 1.43
CA SER A 131 12.70 2.52 2.38
C SER A 131 11.98 2.88 3.66
N ALA A 132 11.13 1.97 4.14
CA ALA A 132 10.57 2.03 5.48
C ALA A 132 11.30 1.09 6.46
N TRP A 133 12.07 0.12 5.94
CA TRP A 133 12.80 -0.84 6.74
C TRP A 133 14.11 -0.23 7.26
N ASN A 134 14.09 0.21 8.51
CA ASN A 134 15.24 0.74 9.21
C ASN A 134 15.65 -0.22 10.35
N PRO A 135 16.73 -1.02 10.20
CA PRO A 135 17.14 -1.99 11.23
C PRO A 135 17.41 -1.38 12.60
N ALA A 136 17.76 -0.09 12.67
CA ALA A 136 18.02 0.59 13.94
C ALA A 136 16.72 1.01 14.68
N ASP A 137 15.59 1.01 13.99
CA ASP A 137 14.31 1.48 14.54
C ASP A 137 13.22 0.40 14.57
N VAL A 138 13.41 -0.73 13.90
CA VAL A 138 12.38 -1.80 13.79
C VAL A 138 11.84 -2.21 15.14
N ASP A 139 12.69 -2.38 16.15
CA ASP A 139 12.28 -2.81 17.50
C ASP A 139 11.55 -1.72 18.31
N LYS A 140 11.52 -0.48 17.80
CA LYS A 140 10.81 0.66 18.40
C LYS A 140 9.43 0.87 17.79
N MET A 141 9.09 0.13 16.73
CA MET A 141 7.84 0.24 16.01
C MET A 141 6.79 -0.68 16.61
N ALA A 142 5.57 -0.19 16.80
CA ALA A 142 4.44 -1.00 17.24
C ALA A 142 4.16 -2.15 16.25
N LEU A 143 4.40 -1.91 14.96
CA LEU A 143 4.33 -2.90 13.90
C LEU A 143 5.49 -2.69 12.91
N PRO A 144 6.45 -3.63 12.81
CA PRO A 144 7.51 -3.58 11.81
C PRO A 144 6.95 -3.51 10.39
N PRO A 145 7.53 -2.68 9.48
CA PRO A 145 6.97 -2.46 8.15
C PRO A 145 6.79 -3.74 7.35
N CYS A 146 5.57 -4.03 6.91
CA CYS A 146 5.27 -5.12 5.99
C CYS A 146 5.70 -4.76 4.57
N HIS A 147 5.35 -3.57 4.10
CA HIS A 147 5.82 -3.00 2.84
C HIS A 147 7.13 -2.25 3.09
N CYS A 148 8.26 -2.93 2.78
CA CYS A 148 9.59 -2.54 3.25
C CYS A 148 10.20 -1.42 2.45
N LEU A 149 10.09 -1.47 1.12
CA LEU A 149 10.64 -0.49 0.21
C LEU A 149 9.87 -0.47 -1.10
N PHE A 150 9.93 0.68 -1.78
CA PHE A 150 9.45 0.79 -3.15
C PHE A 150 10.43 1.59 -4.01
N GLN A 151 10.39 1.32 -5.30
CA GLN A 151 11.24 1.95 -6.30
C GLN A 151 10.39 2.47 -7.45
N PHE A 152 10.70 3.69 -7.90
CA PHE A 152 10.13 4.23 -9.12
C PHE A 152 11.02 3.96 -10.33
N TYR A 153 10.38 3.92 -11.50
CA TYR A 153 11.02 3.76 -12.79
C TYR A 153 10.32 4.61 -13.83
N VAL A 154 11.09 5.37 -14.61
CA VAL A 154 10.55 6.23 -15.66
C VAL A 154 10.97 5.67 -17.02
N ALA A 155 10.01 5.49 -17.92
CA ALA A 155 10.25 5.11 -19.30
C ALA A 155 9.13 5.61 -20.22
N GLY A 156 9.46 6.14 -21.40
CA GLY A 156 8.49 6.61 -22.37
C GLY A 156 7.50 7.66 -21.82
N GLY A 157 7.95 8.54 -20.91
CA GLY A 157 7.09 9.55 -20.27
C GLY A 157 6.12 8.99 -19.20
N LYS A 158 6.27 7.73 -18.80
CA LYS A 158 5.46 7.06 -17.79
C LYS A 158 6.26 6.75 -16.54
N LEU A 159 5.64 6.91 -15.37
CA LEU A 159 6.17 6.54 -14.07
C LEU A 159 5.53 5.24 -13.61
N SER A 160 6.36 4.24 -13.33
CA SER A 160 5.96 2.97 -12.70
C SER A 160 6.54 2.87 -11.29
N CYS A 161 5.87 2.10 -10.43
CA CYS A 161 6.31 1.84 -9.06
C CYS A 161 6.36 0.33 -8.79
N GLN A 162 7.45 -0.15 -8.20
CA GLN A 162 7.54 -1.51 -7.68
C GLN A 162 7.67 -1.48 -6.17
N LEU A 163 6.74 -2.15 -5.49
CA LEU A 163 6.74 -2.37 -4.04
C LEU A 163 7.30 -3.76 -3.73
N TYR A 164 8.20 -3.85 -2.73
CA TYR A 164 8.50 -5.10 -2.05
C TYR A 164 7.81 -5.16 -0.69
N GLN A 165 6.94 -6.14 -0.51
CA GLN A 165 6.22 -6.42 0.73
C GLN A 165 6.69 -7.76 1.30
N ARG A 166 7.38 -7.74 2.46
CA ARG A 166 7.97 -8.94 3.08
C ARG A 166 6.93 -9.90 3.67
N SER A 167 5.79 -9.37 4.11
CA SER A 167 4.71 -10.10 4.77
C SER A 167 3.38 -9.54 4.27
N ALA A 168 2.56 -10.38 3.67
CA ALA A 168 1.40 -9.96 2.90
C ALA A 168 0.18 -10.82 3.22
N ASP A 169 -0.70 -10.31 4.11
CA ASP A 169 -2.06 -10.83 4.27
C ASP A 169 -2.85 -10.56 3.00
N ILE A 170 -3.04 -11.61 2.18
CA ILE A 170 -3.68 -11.49 0.87
C ILE A 170 -5.13 -11.06 1.02
N PHE A 171 -5.83 -11.48 2.07
CA PHE A 171 -7.26 -11.22 2.18
C PHE A 171 -7.56 -9.80 2.68
N LEU A 172 -6.94 -9.35 3.77
CA LEU A 172 -7.23 -8.03 4.38
C LEU A 172 -6.26 -6.94 3.92
N GLY A 173 -4.94 -7.17 4.04
CA GLY A 173 -3.93 -6.13 3.84
C GLY A 173 -3.63 -5.80 2.38
N VAL A 174 -3.33 -6.81 1.57
CA VAL A 174 -2.89 -6.64 0.17
C VAL A 174 -3.85 -5.77 -0.66
N PRO A 175 -5.19 -5.91 -0.56
CA PRO A 175 -6.11 -5.04 -1.30
C PRO A 175 -5.95 -3.55 -1.00
N PHE A 176 -5.69 -3.20 0.26
CA PHE A 176 -5.42 -1.82 0.68
C PHE A 176 -4.07 -1.34 0.14
N ASN A 177 -3.03 -2.18 0.23
CA ASN A 177 -1.71 -1.83 -0.28
C ASN A 177 -1.70 -1.61 -1.80
N ILE A 178 -2.43 -2.43 -2.58
CA ILE A 178 -2.60 -2.22 -4.03
C ILE A 178 -3.18 -0.83 -4.31
N GLY A 179 -4.29 -0.49 -3.66
CA GLY A 179 -4.93 0.82 -3.84
C GLY A 179 -4.02 1.98 -3.42
N SER A 180 -3.35 1.85 -2.27
CA SER A 180 -2.48 2.88 -1.72
C SER A 180 -1.28 3.19 -2.63
N TYR A 181 -0.55 2.16 -3.07
CA TYR A 181 0.64 2.36 -3.92
C TYR A 181 0.30 2.71 -5.37
N ALA A 182 -0.82 2.22 -5.90
CA ALA A 182 -1.33 2.71 -7.18
C ALA A 182 -1.66 4.20 -7.11
N LEU A 183 -2.31 4.65 -6.03
CA LEU A 183 -2.62 6.06 -5.80
C LEU A 183 -1.35 6.90 -5.64
N LEU A 184 -0.38 6.45 -4.84
CA LEU A 184 0.92 7.10 -4.69
C LEU A 184 1.63 7.25 -6.04
N THR A 185 1.61 6.21 -6.88
CA THR A 185 2.20 6.25 -8.23
C THR A 185 1.54 7.32 -9.09
N MET A 186 0.21 7.42 -9.07
CA MET A 186 -0.53 8.45 -9.81
C MET A 186 -0.22 9.86 -9.29
N MET A 187 -0.14 10.04 -7.96
CA MET A 187 0.19 11.33 -7.33
C MET A 187 1.60 11.79 -7.72
N VAL A 188 2.60 10.91 -7.61
CA VAL A 188 3.98 11.23 -7.99
C VAL A 188 4.10 11.50 -9.50
N ALA A 189 3.42 10.72 -10.35
CA ALA A 189 3.38 10.96 -11.78
C ALA A 189 2.85 12.37 -12.09
N GLN A 190 1.71 12.76 -11.48
CA GLN A 190 1.12 14.09 -11.69
C GLN A 190 2.08 15.22 -11.30
N VAL A 191 2.63 15.19 -10.09
CA VAL A 191 3.49 16.29 -9.60
C VAL A 191 4.85 16.36 -10.29
N THR A 192 5.25 15.30 -10.99
CA THR A 192 6.48 15.27 -11.81
C THR A 192 6.23 15.47 -13.32
N GLY A 193 4.97 15.69 -13.73
CA GLY A 193 4.60 15.91 -15.12
C GLY A 193 4.66 14.66 -16.00
N LEU A 194 4.60 13.47 -15.39
CA LEU A 194 4.60 12.17 -16.06
C LEU A 194 3.20 11.56 -16.12
N GLN A 195 3.01 10.57 -16.97
CA GLN A 195 1.83 9.71 -16.95
C GLN A 195 2.03 8.56 -15.97
N ALA A 196 0.96 8.07 -15.34
CA ALA A 196 1.02 6.85 -14.56
C ALA A 196 1.23 5.64 -15.48
N GLY A 197 2.22 4.80 -15.14
CA GLY A 197 2.55 3.56 -15.85
C GLY A 197 1.96 2.33 -15.14
N GLU A 198 2.83 1.46 -14.63
CA GLU A 198 2.43 0.25 -13.91
C GLU A 198 2.66 0.39 -12.39
N PHE A 199 1.80 -0.24 -11.60
CA PHE A 199 2.12 -0.63 -10.24
C PHE A 199 2.49 -2.13 -10.21
N ILE A 200 3.67 -2.44 -9.67
CA ILE A 200 4.19 -3.79 -9.55
C ILE A 200 4.30 -4.13 -8.07
N HIS A 201 3.63 -5.19 -7.64
CA HIS A 201 3.61 -5.63 -6.24
C HIS A 201 4.36 -6.94 -6.11
N THR A 202 5.53 -6.89 -5.48
CA THR A 202 6.38 -8.04 -5.23
C THR A 202 6.27 -8.46 -3.77
N PHE A 203 5.99 -9.74 -3.55
CA PHE A 203 5.76 -10.32 -2.23
C PHE A 203 6.94 -11.20 -1.80
N GLY A 204 7.28 -11.14 -0.52
CA GLY A 204 8.03 -12.16 0.17
C GLY A 204 7.09 -13.30 0.60
N ASP A 205 6.68 -13.31 1.88
CA ASP A 205 5.68 -14.26 2.41
C ASP A 205 4.26 -13.74 2.07
N ALA A 206 3.62 -14.35 1.08
CA ALA A 206 2.24 -14.06 0.70
C ALA A 206 1.33 -15.14 1.29
N HIS A 207 0.42 -14.76 2.19
CA HIS A 207 -0.33 -15.72 3.00
C HIS A 207 -1.81 -15.40 3.13
N LEU A 208 -2.58 -16.46 3.37
CA LEU A 208 -3.96 -16.44 3.85
C LEU A 208 -4.00 -17.00 5.27
N TYR A 209 -4.62 -16.28 6.19
CA TYR A 209 -4.91 -16.81 7.52
C TYR A 209 -5.95 -17.92 7.44
N LEU A 210 -5.81 -18.97 8.28
CA LEU A 210 -6.71 -20.13 8.24
C LEU A 210 -8.17 -19.78 8.59
N ASN A 211 -8.38 -18.72 9.38
CA ASN A 211 -9.71 -18.20 9.69
C ASN A 211 -10.33 -17.36 8.54
N HIS A 212 -9.62 -17.15 7.42
CA HIS A 212 -10.10 -16.43 6.25
C HIS A 212 -10.41 -17.33 5.05
N LEU A 213 -10.30 -18.66 5.17
CA LEU A 213 -10.45 -19.58 4.03
C LEU A 213 -11.87 -19.54 3.43
N GLU A 214 -12.89 -19.51 4.26
CA GLU A 214 -14.28 -19.40 3.77
C GLU A 214 -14.52 -18.08 3.02
N GLN A 215 -13.99 -16.98 3.55
CA GLN A 215 -14.07 -15.66 2.94
C GLN A 215 -13.30 -15.60 1.61
N ALA A 216 -12.13 -16.25 1.54
CA ALA A 216 -11.35 -16.36 0.31
C ALA A 216 -12.12 -17.15 -0.75
N HIS A 217 -12.68 -18.31 -0.42
CA HIS A 217 -13.52 -19.08 -1.34
C HIS A 217 -14.75 -18.30 -1.81
N LEU A 218 -15.43 -17.58 -0.91
CA LEU A 218 -16.54 -16.70 -1.28
C LEU A 218 -16.07 -15.60 -2.25
N GLN A 219 -14.91 -14.99 -2.01
CA GLN A 219 -14.37 -13.96 -2.91
C GLN A 219 -14.01 -14.53 -4.28
N LEU A 220 -13.44 -15.73 -4.35
CA LEU A 220 -13.07 -16.43 -5.58
C LEU A 220 -14.29 -16.82 -6.41
N SER A 221 -15.45 -17.07 -5.79
CA SER A 221 -16.71 -17.34 -6.50
C SER A 221 -17.29 -16.14 -7.25
N ARG A 222 -16.72 -14.93 -7.05
CA ARG A 222 -17.22 -13.68 -7.63
C ARG A 222 -16.40 -13.26 -8.83
N ALA A 223 -17.05 -13.10 -9.99
CA ALA A 223 -16.39 -12.52 -11.16
C ALA A 223 -15.99 -11.06 -10.92
N PRO A 224 -14.74 -10.65 -11.23
CA PRO A 224 -14.35 -9.24 -11.17
C PRO A 224 -15.22 -8.38 -12.08
N ARG A 225 -15.56 -7.19 -11.62
CA ARG A 225 -16.27 -6.16 -12.40
C ARG A 225 -15.26 -5.19 -13.01
N PRO A 226 -15.65 -4.31 -13.94
CA PRO A 226 -14.79 -3.29 -14.51
C PRO A 226 -14.08 -2.47 -13.43
N LEU A 227 -12.85 -2.05 -13.72
CA LEU A 227 -12.09 -1.19 -12.82
C LEU A 227 -12.69 0.21 -12.79
N PRO A 228 -12.70 0.87 -11.62
CA PRO A 228 -13.06 2.27 -11.51
C PRO A 228 -11.97 3.17 -12.09
N THR A 229 -12.30 4.44 -12.28
CA THR A 229 -11.36 5.50 -12.62
C THR A 229 -11.08 6.36 -11.38
N MET A 230 -9.81 6.57 -11.06
CA MET A 230 -9.38 7.54 -10.06
C MET A 230 -9.01 8.85 -10.74
N ARG A 231 -9.64 9.95 -10.34
CA ARG A 231 -9.27 11.29 -10.78
C ARG A 231 -8.62 12.05 -9.63
N LEU A 232 -7.50 12.68 -9.95
CA LEU A 232 -6.80 13.57 -9.04
C LEU A 232 -7.09 15.01 -9.46
N ASN A 233 -7.20 15.93 -8.50
CA ASN A 233 -7.31 17.37 -8.78
C ASN A 233 -6.05 17.85 -9.52
N PRO A 234 -6.16 18.26 -10.81
CA PRO A 234 -4.99 18.63 -11.61
C PRO A 234 -4.31 19.92 -11.13
N ALA A 235 -4.94 20.70 -10.27
CA ALA A 235 -4.34 21.91 -9.71
C ALA A 235 -3.27 21.63 -8.65
N VAL A 236 -3.21 20.39 -8.11
CA VAL A 236 -2.23 20.02 -7.11
C VAL A 236 -0.90 19.67 -7.79
N THR A 237 0.14 20.43 -7.48
CA THR A 237 1.49 20.31 -8.06
C THR A 237 2.58 19.95 -7.04
N ASP A 238 2.21 19.88 -5.77
CA ASP A 238 3.08 19.45 -4.67
C ASP A 238 2.52 18.16 -4.06
N ILE A 239 3.36 17.14 -3.93
CA ILE A 239 2.98 15.83 -3.36
C ILE A 239 2.42 15.93 -1.94
N PHE A 240 2.86 16.93 -1.19
CA PHE A 240 2.45 17.16 0.20
C PHE A 240 1.22 18.07 0.35
N ALA A 241 0.72 18.63 -0.75
CA ALA A 241 -0.45 19.50 -0.75
C ALA A 241 -1.77 18.78 -0.99
N PHE A 242 -1.74 17.50 -1.38
CA PHE A 242 -2.94 16.71 -1.58
C PHE A 242 -3.78 16.61 -0.31
N ARG A 243 -5.09 16.70 -0.47
CA ARG A 243 -6.11 16.50 0.55
C ARG A 243 -7.10 15.44 0.09
N TYR A 244 -7.91 14.93 1.00
CA TYR A 244 -8.90 13.88 0.68
C TYR A 244 -9.85 14.29 -0.46
N GLU A 245 -10.23 15.57 -0.52
CA GLU A 245 -11.15 16.13 -1.52
C GLU A 245 -10.55 16.20 -2.93
N ASP A 246 -9.23 16.03 -3.06
CA ASP A 246 -8.54 16.03 -4.35
C ASP A 246 -8.64 14.69 -5.11
N PHE A 247 -9.28 13.68 -4.50
CA PHE A 247 -9.45 12.35 -5.07
C PHE A 247 -10.92 12.05 -5.34
N ALA A 248 -11.25 11.76 -6.60
CA ALA A 248 -12.58 11.34 -7.02
C ALA A 248 -12.55 9.95 -7.65
N LEU A 249 -13.27 9.00 -7.08
CA LEU A 249 -13.44 7.65 -7.61
C LEU A 249 -14.73 7.55 -8.41
N GLU A 250 -14.63 7.24 -9.70
CA GLU A 250 -15.76 7.12 -10.62
C GLU A 250 -15.97 5.66 -11.04
N GLY A 251 -17.23 5.21 -11.14
CA GLY A 251 -17.58 3.89 -11.64
C GLY A 251 -17.18 2.72 -10.74
N TYR A 252 -17.08 2.93 -9.42
CA TYR A 252 -16.77 1.85 -8.49
C TYR A 252 -18.02 1.10 -8.09
N GLU A 253 -18.23 -0.05 -8.72
CA GLU A 253 -19.39 -0.93 -8.51
C GLU A 253 -18.93 -2.32 -8.02
N PRO A 254 -18.38 -2.45 -6.80
CA PRO A 254 -17.87 -3.72 -6.30
C PRO A 254 -19.00 -4.66 -5.87
N HIS A 255 -18.66 -5.95 -5.74
CA HIS A 255 -19.47 -6.88 -4.95
C HIS A 255 -19.51 -6.43 -3.48
N PRO A 256 -20.52 -6.88 -2.70
CA PRO A 256 -20.64 -6.54 -1.28
C PRO A 256 -19.35 -6.84 -0.49
N HIS A 257 -19.15 -6.09 0.59
CA HIS A 257 -18.05 -6.35 1.53
C HIS A 257 -18.10 -7.78 2.09
N ILE A 258 -16.95 -8.37 2.31
CA ILE A 258 -16.80 -9.65 3.02
C ILE A 258 -16.10 -9.35 4.34
N LYS A 259 -16.82 -9.57 5.45
CA LYS A 259 -16.27 -9.36 6.79
C LYS A 259 -15.30 -10.47 7.14
N ALA A 260 -14.16 -10.10 7.74
CA ALA A 260 -13.19 -11.02 8.33
C ALA A 260 -12.56 -10.37 9.58
N GLU A 261 -12.09 -11.19 10.50
CA GLU A 261 -11.43 -10.74 11.71
C GLU A 261 -9.94 -10.52 11.45
N VAL A 262 -9.38 -9.46 12.04
CA VAL A 262 -7.93 -9.19 11.97
C VAL A 262 -7.22 -10.18 12.88
N ALA A 263 -6.17 -10.83 12.38
CA ALA A 263 -5.28 -11.65 13.20
C ALA A 263 -4.22 -10.74 13.85
N VAL A 264 -4.25 -10.61 15.17
CA VAL A 264 -3.38 -9.74 15.99
C VAL A 264 -2.50 -10.55 16.95
#